data_a5ad3313735cb2047e1de38e4dadbdbf
#
_entry.id   a5ad3313735cb2047e1de38e4dadbdbf
#
_cell.length_a   1.000
_cell.length_b   1.000
_cell.length_c   1.000
_cell.angle_alpha   90.00
_cell.angle_beta   90.00
_cell.angle_gamma   90.00
#
_symmetry.space_group_name_H-M   'P 1'
#
loop_
_entity.id
_entity.type
_entity.pdbx_description
1 polymer ?
#
loop_
_entity_poly.entity_id
_entity_poly.type
_entity_poly.pdbx_seq_one_letter_code
_entity_poly.pdbx_strand_id
1 'polypeptide(L)'
;MFRGKNYKESAKLIDKQAQYEPQEAFELITKTAKAKFDETVELHVKLGVDSRHADQQVRGAIVLPHGTGKVNRVLVFCKEEQVQEALDAGADYAGGQDLVAKIQGENWFEFDTVIASPNMMGVVGRLGKVLGPKGLMPSPKAGTVTPNIANAIKEAKAGKIEYRLDKTNIIHLSLIHISEP
;
A
#
# COMPACT_ATOMS: atom_id res chain seq x y z
N MET A 1 7.27 27.27 18.83
CA MET A 1 8.14 26.10 18.70
C MET A 1 9.43 26.51 17.98
N PHE A 2 10.61 26.24 18.55
CA PHE A 2 11.89 26.60 17.93
C PHE A 2 12.15 25.71 16.70
N ARG A 3 12.37 26.34 15.55
CA ARG A 3 12.69 25.66 14.27
C ARG A 3 14.18 25.80 13.98
N GLY A 4 14.81 24.69 13.50
CA GLY A 4 16.23 24.68 13.15
C GLY A 4 16.58 25.60 11.97
N LYS A 5 17.88 25.86 11.74
CA LYS A 5 18.38 26.73 10.67
C LYS A 5 17.95 26.23 9.29
N ASN A 6 18.17 24.95 9.00
CA ASN A 6 17.81 24.33 7.70
C ASN A 6 16.31 24.48 7.39
N TYR A 7 15.45 24.27 8.40
CA TYR A 7 14.00 24.48 8.22
C TYR A 7 13.67 25.92 7.86
N LYS A 8 14.28 26.90 8.55
CA LYS A 8 14.04 28.33 8.29
C LYS A 8 14.48 28.74 6.89
N GLU A 9 15.57 28.17 6.38
CA GLU A 9 16.06 28.41 5.03
C GLU A 9 15.13 27.80 3.99
N SER A 10 14.75 26.53 4.14
CA SER A 10 13.81 25.87 3.24
C SER A 10 12.43 26.55 3.24
N ALA A 11 11.95 26.99 4.40
CA ALA A 11 10.66 27.68 4.51
C ALA A 11 10.61 29.05 3.80
N LYS A 12 11.75 29.69 3.52
CA LYS A 12 11.81 30.93 2.74
C LYS A 12 11.55 30.71 1.24
N LEU A 13 11.77 29.48 0.78
CA LEU A 13 11.59 29.11 -0.64
C LEU A 13 10.14 28.79 -0.97
N ILE A 14 9.29 28.60 0.05
CA ILE A 14 7.90 28.14 -0.13
C ILE A 14 6.95 29.18 0.43
N ASP A 15 6.06 29.68 -0.40
CA ASP A 15 4.88 30.43 0.05
C ASP A 15 3.75 29.45 0.35
N LYS A 16 3.31 29.37 1.60
CA LYS A 16 2.26 28.43 2.04
C LYS A 16 0.85 28.80 1.56
N GLN A 17 0.67 30.01 1.06
CA GLN A 17 -0.61 30.48 0.53
C GLN A 17 -0.68 30.36 -0.98
N ALA A 18 0.46 30.19 -1.66
CA ALA A 18 0.51 30.02 -3.09
C ALA A 18 0.09 28.60 -3.51
N GLN A 19 -0.51 28.50 -4.67
CA GLN A 19 -0.74 27.25 -5.37
C GLN A 19 0.35 27.10 -6.43
N TYR A 20 1.00 25.94 -6.42
CA TYR A 20 2.09 25.61 -7.35
C TYR A 20 1.61 24.61 -8.38
N GLU A 21 2.07 24.75 -9.61
CA GLU A 21 1.92 23.72 -10.61
C GLU A 21 2.74 22.47 -10.23
N PRO A 22 2.30 21.25 -10.61
CA PRO A 22 2.95 20.01 -10.19
C PRO A 22 4.47 19.98 -10.48
N GLN A 23 4.89 20.48 -11.65
CA GLN A 23 6.30 20.49 -12.03
C GLN A 23 7.12 21.43 -11.14
N GLU A 24 6.60 22.62 -10.87
CA GLU A 24 7.23 23.61 -9.97
C GLU A 24 7.30 23.07 -8.53
N ALA A 25 6.23 22.40 -8.07
CA ALA A 25 6.21 21.77 -6.75
C ALA A 25 7.30 20.72 -6.60
N PHE A 26 7.54 19.86 -7.60
CA PHE A 26 8.62 18.88 -7.58
C PHE A 26 10.02 19.53 -7.57
N GLU A 27 10.22 20.60 -8.33
CA GLU A 27 11.48 21.36 -8.27
C GLU A 27 11.72 21.98 -6.89
N LEU A 28 10.68 22.51 -6.25
CA LEU A 28 10.78 23.05 -4.89
C LEU A 28 11.08 21.95 -3.84
N ILE A 29 10.47 20.79 -3.98
CA ILE A 29 10.72 19.63 -3.10
C ILE A 29 12.20 19.25 -3.16
N THR A 30 12.78 19.10 -4.36
CA THR A 30 14.21 18.77 -4.52
C THR A 30 15.15 19.84 -3.94
N LYS A 31 14.82 21.14 -4.11
CA LYS A 31 15.59 22.26 -3.53
C LYS A 31 15.48 22.33 -2.00
N THR A 32 14.41 21.83 -1.42
CA THR A 32 14.18 21.86 0.05
C THR A 32 14.64 20.60 0.75
N ALA A 33 14.85 19.50 0.03
CA ALA A 33 15.44 18.27 0.53
C ALA A 33 16.90 18.51 0.94
N LYS A 34 17.21 18.38 2.22
CA LYS A 34 18.54 18.64 2.80
C LYS A 34 19.03 17.51 3.71
N ALA A 35 18.32 16.40 3.77
CA ALA A 35 18.74 15.24 4.54
C ALA A 35 19.95 14.54 3.89
N LYS A 36 20.71 13.81 4.71
CA LYS A 36 21.84 12.98 4.25
C LYS A 36 21.44 11.51 4.07
N PHE A 37 20.17 11.27 3.84
CA PHE A 37 19.57 9.95 3.60
C PHE A 37 18.48 10.10 2.55
N ASP A 38 18.04 8.99 1.95
CA ASP A 38 16.98 8.97 0.96
C ASP A 38 15.67 9.45 1.58
N GLU A 39 15.15 10.58 1.09
CA GLU A 39 13.87 11.13 1.54
C GLU A 39 12.74 10.57 0.68
N THR A 40 11.55 10.41 1.26
CA THR A 40 10.35 9.94 0.55
C THR A 40 9.46 11.11 0.19
N VAL A 41 9.02 11.18 -1.06
CA VAL A 41 7.97 12.12 -1.49
C VAL A 41 6.60 11.51 -1.23
N GLU A 42 5.80 12.22 -0.47
CA GLU A 42 4.42 11.81 -0.15
C GLU A 42 3.43 12.85 -0.68
N LEU A 43 2.31 12.36 -1.21
CA LEU A 43 1.19 13.17 -1.65
C LEU A 43 0.04 13.02 -0.63
N HIS A 44 -0.43 14.14 -0.12
CA HIS A 44 -1.58 14.21 0.77
C HIS A 44 -2.73 14.92 0.07
N VAL A 45 -3.80 14.18 -0.24
CA VAL A 45 -4.97 14.73 -0.94
C VAL A 45 -6.13 14.87 0.02
N LYS A 46 -6.49 16.12 0.34
CA LYS A 46 -7.67 16.41 1.15
C LYS A 46 -8.91 16.39 0.26
N LEU A 47 -9.82 15.46 0.53
CA LEU A 47 -11.08 15.34 -0.19
C LEU A 47 -12.17 16.20 0.43
N GLY A 48 -13.11 16.66 -0.40
CA GLY A 48 -14.29 17.41 0.02
C GLY A 48 -15.43 16.50 0.51
N VAL A 49 -15.11 15.49 1.35
CA VAL A 49 -16.06 14.50 1.89
C VAL A 49 -16.05 14.52 3.41
N ASP A 50 -17.07 13.94 4.04
CA ASP A 50 -17.10 13.69 5.49
C ASP A 50 -17.00 12.20 5.79
N SER A 51 -15.85 11.77 6.32
CA SER A 51 -15.55 10.37 6.65
C SER A 51 -16.42 9.78 7.77
N ARG A 52 -17.24 10.60 8.47
CA ARG A 52 -18.19 10.14 9.49
C ARG A 52 -19.38 9.41 8.87
N HIS A 53 -19.69 9.73 7.61
CA HIS A 53 -20.77 9.09 6.87
C HIS A 53 -20.24 7.88 6.11
N ALA A 54 -20.93 6.75 6.25
CA ALA A 54 -20.50 5.48 5.65
C ALA A 54 -20.48 5.51 4.11
N ASP A 55 -21.38 6.27 3.50
CA ASP A 55 -21.51 6.49 2.05
C ASP A 55 -20.41 7.41 1.49
N GLN A 56 -19.77 8.24 2.34
CA GLN A 56 -18.68 9.13 1.96
C GLN A 56 -17.29 8.58 2.31
N GLN A 57 -17.22 7.37 2.84
CA GLN A 57 -15.95 6.70 3.07
C GLN A 57 -15.35 6.18 1.77
N VAL A 58 -14.24 6.80 1.36
CA VAL A 58 -13.49 6.42 0.17
C VAL A 58 -12.46 5.36 0.51
N ARG A 59 -12.61 4.18 -0.07
CA ARG A 59 -11.65 3.07 -0.02
C ARG A 59 -11.75 2.28 -1.30
N GLY A 60 -10.63 2.00 -1.92
CA GLY A 60 -10.58 1.22 -3.16
C GLY A 60 -9.17 0.75 -3.47
N ALA A 61 -9.05 0.11 -4.61
CA ALA A 61 -7.78 -0.31 -5.18
C ALA A 61 -7.75 0.03 -6.66
N ILE A 62 -6.58 0.37 -7.16
CA ILE A 62 -6.33 0.70 -8.56
C ILE A 62 -5.02 0.07 -9.01
N VAL A 63 -4.99 -0.40 -10.25
CA VAL A 63 -3.76 -0.86 -10.90
C VAL A 63 -3.12 0.33 -11.61
N LEU A 64 -1.86 0.62 -11.29
CA LEU A 64 -1.15 1.73 -11.92
C LEU A 64 -0.71 1.36 -13.35
N PRO A 65 -0.85 2.26 -14.34
CA PRO A 65 -0.51 1.98 -15.74
C PRO A 65 0.94 1.55 -15.95
N HIS A 66 1.86 2.08 -15.15
CA HIS A 66 3.30 1.80 -15.22
C HIS A 66 3.83 1.02 -14.01
N GLY A 67 2.90 0.48 -13.18
CA GLY A 67 3.25 -0.22 -11.95
C GLY A 67 3.84 0.70 -10.87
N THR A 68 4.43 0.08 -9.84
CA THR A 68 5.06 0.79 -8.70
C THR A 68 6.59 0.78 -8.79
N GLY A 69 7.18 0.13 -9.80
CA GLY A 69 8.63 -0.11 -9.87
C GLY A 69 9.16 -1.13 -8.86
N LYS A 70 8.32 -1.62 -7.95
CA LYS A 70 8.66 -2.58 -6.91
C LYS A 70 8.13 -3.96 -7.27
N VAL A 71 8.95 -4.99 -7.08
CA VAL A 71 8.53 -6.38 -7.24
C VAL A 71 7.79 -6.82 -5.97
N ASN A 72 6.47 -6.94 -6.06
CA ASN A 72 5.64 -7.39 -4.96
C ASN A 72 5.71 -8.92 -4.81
N ARG A 73 6.00 -9.40 -3.60
CA ARG A 73 5.90 -10.82 -3.26
C ARG A 73 4.47 -11.10 -2.81
N VAL A 74 3.82 -12.01 -3.53
CA VAL A 74 2.41 -12.31 -3.36
C VAL A 74 2.24 -13.65 -2.66
N LEU A 75 1.54 -13.63 -1.52
CA LEU A 75 1.12 -14.82 -0.78
C LEU A 75 -0.36 -15.06 -1.01
N VAL A 76 -0.73 -16.30 -1.33
CA VAL A 76 -2.09 -16.69 -1.65
C VAL A 76 -2.60 -17.75 -0.68
N PHE A 77 -3.71 -17.46 0.00
CA PHE A 77 -4.46 -18.45 0.77
C PHE A 77 -5.55 -19.09 -0.09
N CYS A 78 -5.34 -20.33 -0.45
CA CYS A 78 -6.26 -21.11 -1.27
C CYS A 78 -6.32 -22.57 -0.79
N LYS A 79 -7.28 -23.34 -1.37
CA LYS A 79 -7.33 -24.77 -1.16
C LYS A 79 -6.20 -25.46 -1.94
N GLU A 80 -5.85 -26.68 -1.52
CA GLU A 80 -4.79 -27.50 -2.14
C GLU A 80 -4.97 -27.66 -3.67
N GLU A 81 -6.22 -27.80 -4.12
CA GLU A 81 -6.59 -27.91 -5.55
C GLU A 81 -6.19 -26.68 -6.37
N GLN A 82 -6.12 -25.51 -5.75
CA GLN A 82 -5.83 -24.21 -6.39
C GLN A 82 -4.37 -23.75 -6.21
N VAL A 83 -3.58 -24.48 -5.45
CA VAL A 83 -2.18 -24.09 -5.16
C VAL A 83 -1.37 -24.04 -6.44
N GLN A 84 -1.49 -25.07 -7.29
CA GLN A 84 -0.74 -25.12 -8.55
C GLN A 84 -1.16 -23.98 -9.49
N GLU A 85 -2.46 -23.70 -9.61
CA GLU A 85 -2.99 -22.59 -10.41
C GLU A 85 -2.45 -21.24 -9.91
N ALA A 86 -2.37 -21.04 -8.59
CA ALA A 86 -1.84 -19.82 -8.01
C ALA A 86 -0.34 -19.64 -8.29
N LEU A 87 0.46 -20.71 -8.20
CA LEU A 87 1.88 -20.67 -8.50
C LEU A 87 2.13 -20.41 -10.01
N ASP A 88 1.37 -21.07 -10.89
CA ASP A 88 1.45 -20.88 -12.33
C ASP A 88 1.02 -19.43 -12.74
N ALA A 89 0.10 -18.81 -11.98
CA ALA A 89 -0.28 -17.42 -12.18
C ALA A 89 0.77 -16.40 -11.68
N GLY A 90 1.83 -16.87 -10.99
CA GLY A 90 2.94 -16.05 -10.52
C GLY A 90 2.92 -15.70 -9.04
N ALA A 91 2.17 -16.41 -8.20
CA ALA A 91 2.30 -16.27 -6.75
C ALA A 91 3.67 -16.76 -6.27
N ASP A 92 4.25 -16.05 -5.30
CA ASP A 92 5.53 -16.48 -4.69
C ASP A 92 5.28 -17.55 -3.63
N TYR A 93 4.14 -17.49 -2.97
CA TYR A 93 3.72 -18.46 -1.96
C TYR A 93 2.23 -18.76 -2.10
N ALA A 94 1.87 -20.03 -2.10
CA ALA A 94 0.47 -20.47 -2.15
C ALA A 94 0.26 -21.65 -1.20
N GLY A 95 -0.84 -21.63 -0.43
CA GLY A 95 -1.16 -22.70 0.51
C GLY A 95 -2.33 -22.39 1.44
N GLY A 96 -2.53 -23.21 2.44
CA GLY A 96 -3.65 -23.15 3.35
C GLY A 96 -3.25 -22.98 4.83
N GLN A 97 -3.53 -24.00 5.64
CA GLN A 97 -3.26 -23.97 7.09
C GLN A 97 -1.77 -24.02 7.44
N ASP A 98 -0.95 -24.60 6.60
CA ASP A 98 0.51 -24.67 6.69
C ASP A 98 1.12 -23.26 6.74
N LEU A 99 0.68 -22.37 5.85
CA LEU A 99 1.13 -20.96 5.83
C LEU A 99 0.65 -20.18 7.07
N VAL A 100 -0.55 -20.49 7.57
CA VAL A 100 -1.05 -19.89 8.82
C VAL A 100 -0.17 -20.29 10.00
N ALA A 101 0.19 -21.58 10.11
CA ALA A 101 1.06 -22.08 11.16
C ALA A 101 2.46 -21.43 11.09
N LYS A 102 3.01 -21.27 9.89
CA LYS A 102 4.29 -20.61 9.64
C LYS A 102 4.28 -19.13 10.06
N ILE A 103 3.24 -18.38 9.70
CA ILE A 103 3.11 -16.97 10.08
C ILE A 103 2.97 -16.80 11.60
N GLN A 104 2.19 -17.67 12.26
CA GLN A 104 1.97 -17.60 13.71
C GLN A 104 3.18 -18.09 14.53
N GLY A 105 3.83 -19.16 14.09
CA GLY A 105 4.93 -19.78 14.82
C GLY A 105 6.27 -19.10 14.63
N GLU A 106 6.56 -18.68 13.41
CA GLU A 106 7.88 -18.17 13.02
C GLU A 106 7.91 -16.64 12.83
N ASN A 107 6.78 -15.94 12.99
CA ASN A 107 6.65 -14.51 12.62
C ASN A 107 7.16 -14.21 11.20
N TRP A 108 6.84 -15.11 10.26
CA TRP A 108 7.31 -15.01 8.89
C TRP A 108 6.46 -14.02 8.07
N PHE A 109 7.08 -12.99 7.50
CA PHE A 109 6.44 -11.92 6.72
C PHE A 109 7.22 -11.56 5.46
N GLU A 110 7.78 -12.55 4.77
CA GLU A 110 8.52 -12.34 3.53
C GLU A 110 7.61 -12.14 2.31
N PHE A 111 6.50 -11.43 2.50
CA PHE A 111 5.51 -11.11 1.47
C PHE A 111 5.00 -9.68 1.64
N ASP A 112 4.61 -9.07 0.53
CA ASP A 112 4.15 -7.67 0.50
C ASP A 112 2.63 -7.57 0.26
N THR A 113 2.01 -8.60 -0.33
CA THR A 113 0.56 -8.64 -0.61
C THR A 113 0.00 -10.00 -0.27
N VAL A 114 -1.18 -10.01 0.35
CA VAL A 114 -1.93 -11.23 0.69
C VAL A 114 -3.22 -11.30 -0.10
N ILE A 115 -3.42 -12.39 -0.82
CA ILE A 115 -4.66 -12.69 -1.53
C ILE A 115 -5.30 -13.92 -0.87
N ALA A 116 -6.62 -13.94 -0.75
CA ALA A 116 -7.32 -15.07 -0.18
C ALA A 116 -8.53 -15.46 -1.01
N SER A 117 -8.78 -16.75 -1.15
CA SER A 117 -10.06 -17.20 -1.63
C SER A 117 -11.15 -16.97 -0.55
N PRO A 118 -12.40 -16.69 -0.91
CA PRO A 118 -13.47 -16.44 0.05
C PRO A 118 -13.62 -17.58 1.08
N ASN A 119 -13.43 -18.82 0.65
CA ASN A 119 -13.53 -20.02 1.48
C ASN A 119 -12.44 -20.11 2.57
N MET A 120 -11.30 -19.45 2.36
CA MET A 120 -10.16 -19.46 3.29
C MET A 120 -10.21 -18.33 4.31
N MET A 121 -11.15 -17.37 4.17
CA MET A 121 -11.26 -16.22 5.07
C MET A 121 -11.51 -16.60 6.52
N GLY A 122 -12.18 -17.72 6.81
CA GLY A 122 -12.35 -18.22 8.17
C GLY A 122 -11.01 -18.61 8.83
N VAL A 123 -10.08 -19.12 8.05
CA VAL A 123 -8.73 -19.51 8.51
C VAL A 123 -7.83 -18.27 8.62
N VAL A 124 -7.85 -17.40 7.60
CA VAL A 124 -7.09 -16.14 7.54
C VAL A 124 -7.54 -15.17 8.63
N GLY A 125 -8.81 -15.19 9.03
CA GLY A 125 -9.37 -14.38 10.11
C GLY A 125 -8.63 -14.54 11.45
N ARG A 126 -8.08 -15.71 11.72
CA ARG A 126 -7.24 -15.98 12.90
C ARG A 126 -5.93 -15.18 12.90
N LEU A 127 -5.44 -14.81 11.72
CA LEU A 127 -4.25 -13.97 11.53
C LEU A 127 -4.56 -12.48 11.63
N GLY A 128 -5.82 -12.07 11.84
CA GLY A 128 -6.23 -10.67 11.84
C GLY A 128 -5.46 -9.80 12.84
N LYS A 129 -5.11 -10.34 14.02
CA LYS A 129 -4.31 -9.65 15.04
C LYS A 129 -2.87 -9.38 14.60
N VAL A 130 -2.37 -10.16 13.66
CA VAL A 130 -0.98 -10.12 13.17
C VAL A 130 -0.88 -9.38 11.84
N LEU A 131 -1.76 -9.70 10.88
CA LEU A 131 -1.79 -9.09 9.55
C LEU A 131 -2.43 -7.70 9.55
N GLY A 132 -3.41 -7.46 10.44
CA GLY A 132 -4.14 -6.19 10.51
C GLY A 132 -3.23 -4.98 10.77
N PRO A 133 -2.41 -4.96 11.84
CA PRO A 133 -1.51 -3.84 12.13
C PRO A 133 -0.47 -3.59 11.03
N LYS A 134 -0.10 -4.62 10.26
CA LYS A 134 0.84 -4.52 9.15
C LYS A 134 0.19 -4.10 7.82
N GLY A 135 -1.15 -3.94 7.79
CA GLY A 135 -1.88 -3.60 6.56
C GLY A 135 -1.97 -4.74 5.54
N LEU A 136 -1.63 -5.97 5.93
CA LEU A 136 -1.58 -7.14 5.05
C LEU A 136 -2.87 -7.97 5.06
N MET A 137 -3.91 -7.54 5.79
CA MET A 137 -5.17 -8.29 5.88
C MET A 137 -5.95 -8.21 4.57
N PRO A 138 -6.28 -9.36 3.94
CA PRO A 138 -7.07 -9.37 2.72
C PRO A 138 -8.46 -8.75 2.93
N SER A 139 -8.94 -8.02 1.94
CA SER A 139 -10.23 -7.32 1.99
C SER A 139 -10.98 -7.44 0.67
N PRO A 140 -12.30 -7.74 0.68
CA PRO A 140 -13.11 -7.71 -0.53
C PRO A 140 -13.12 -6.34 -1.21
N LYS A 141 -13.09 -5.24 -0.43
CA LYS A 141 -13.07 -3.87 -0.96
C LYS A 141 -11.77 -3.53 -1.69
N ALA A 142 -10.65 -4.13 -1.30
CA ALA A 142 -9.37 -4.02 -1.99
C ALA A 142 -9.25 -5.02 -3.17
N GLY A 143 -10.24 -5.90 -3.36
CA GLY A 143 -10.20 -6.95 -4.38
C GLY A 143 -9.14 -8.01 -4.13
N THR A 144 -8.66 -8.15 -2.88
CA THR A 144 -7.71 -9.18 -2.45
C THR A 144 -8.41 -10.43 -1.89
N VAL A 145 -9.73 -10.38 -1.74
CA VAL A 145 -10.58 -11.55 -1.47
C VAL A 145 -11.44 -11.82 -2.70
N THR A 146 -11.10 -12.84 -3.48
CA THR A 146 -11.74 -13.13 -4.75
C THR A 146 -11.70 -14.62 -5.07
N PRO A 147 -12.72 -15.17 -5.77
CA PRO A 147 -12.64 -16.52 -6.30
C PRO A 147 -11.68 -16.63 -7.49
N ASN A 148 -11.44 -15.54 -8.23
CA ASN A 148 -10.53 -15.51 -9.37
C ASN A 148 -9.12 -15.12 -8.90
N ILE A 149 -8.40 -16.09 -8.37
CA ILE A 149 -7.06 -15.90 -7.76
C ILE A 149 -6.05 -15.49 -8.83
N ALA A 150 -6.07 -16.12 -10.00
CA ALA A 150 -5.10 -15.86 -11.06
C ALA A 150 -5.11 -14.41 -11.54
N ASN A 151 -6.30 -13.81 -11.69
CA ASN A 151 -6.40 -12.40 -12.08
C ASN A 151 -5.92 -11.46 -10.98
N ALA A 152 -6.28 -11.74 -9.72
CA ALA A 152 -5.83 -10.94 -8.59
C ALA A 152 -4.30 -10.95 -8.42
N ILE A 153 -3.64 -12.08 -8.68
CA ILE A 153 -2.17 -12.18 -8.66
C ILE A 153 -1.57 -11.30 -9.76
N LYS A 154 -2.10 -11.38 -10.98
CA LYS A 154 -1.62 -10.55 -12.10
C LYS A 154 -1.75 -9.05 -11.79
N GLU A 155 -2.88 -8.63 -11.25
CA GLU A 155 -3.12 -7.24 -10.83
C GLU A 155 -2.15 -6.81 -9.72
N ALA A 156 -1.92 -7.65 -8.70
CA ALA A 156 -0.98 -7.38 -7.62
C ALA A 156 0.47 -7.24 -8.13
N LYS A 157 0.88 -8.10 -9.06
CA LYS A 157 2.20 -8.02 -9.73
C LYS A 157 2.30 -6.83 -10.68
N ALA A 158 1.19 -6.41 -11.31
CA ALA A 158 1.13 -5.23 -12.16
C ALA A 158 1.19 -3.89 -11.39
N GLY A 159 1.26 -3.93 -10.05
CA GLY A 159 1.36 -2.72 -9.24
C GLY A 159 0.01 -2.19 -8.78
N LYS A 160 -0.88 -3.08 -8.35
CA LYS A 160 -2.12 -2.69 -7.68
C LYS A 160 -1.83 -2.05 -6.34
N ILE A 161 -2.35 -0.85 -6.13
CA ILE A 161 -2.27 -0.12 -4.86
C ILE A 161 -3.64 0.01 -4.23
N GLU A 162 -3.69 -0.01 -2.90
CA GLU A 162 -4.90 0.27 -2.12
C GLU A 162 -4.82 1.71 -1.57
N TYR A 163 -5.93 2.44 -1.66
CA TYR A 163 -6.06 3.75 -1.04
C TYR A 163 -7.23 3.77 -0.07
N ARG A 164 -7.07 4.53 1.00
CA ARG A 164 -8.07 4.65 2.06
C ARG A 164 -8.08 6.08 2.60
N LEU A 165 -9.30 6.61 2.79
CA LEU A 165 -9.53 7.87 3.47
C LEU A 165 -9.26 7.72 4.99
N ASP A 166 -8.57 8.68 5.56
CA ASP A 166 -8.37 8.78 7.00
C ASP A 166 -9.51 9.53 7.71
N LYS A 167 -9.41 9.69 9.04
CA LYS A 167 -10.41 10.41 9.84
C LYS A 167 -10.42 11.92 9.60
N THR A 168 -9.39 12.47 8.96
CA THR A 168 -9.25 13.89 8.63
C THR A 168 -9.63 14.21 7.19
N ASN A 169 -10.20 13.23 6.49
CA ASN A 169 -10.62 13.30 5.09
C ASN A 169 -9.45 13.48 4.12
N ILE A 170 -8.31 12.86 4.46
CA ILE A 170 -7.09 12.90 3.66
C ILE A 170 -6.73 11.49 3.19
N ILE A 171 -6.30 11.39 1.93
CA ILE A 171 -5.62 10.20 1.39
C ILE A 171 -4.13 10.49 1.39
N HIS A 172 -3.33 9.56 1.88
CA HIS A 172 -1.88 9.62 1.94
C HIS A 172 -1.29 8.60 0.97
N LEU A 173 -0.44 9.06 0.06
CA LEU A 173 0.20 8.23 -0.96
C LEU A 173 1.71 8.47 -0.93
N SER A 174 2.49 7.41 -0.79
CA SER A 174 3.93 7.46 -1.02
C SER A 174 4.19 7.36 -2.52
N LEU A 175 4.88 8.35 -3.10
CA LEU A 175 5.14 8.43 -4.54
C LEU A 175 6.49 7.80 -4.89
N ILE A 176 7.56 8.26 -4.26
CA ILE A 176 8.92 7.85 -4.60
C ILE A 176 9.86 8.09 -3.42
N HIS A 177 10.87 7.22 -3.31
CA HIS A 177 12.06 7.51 -2.52
C HIS A 177 13.00 8.38 -3.37
N ILE A 178 13.40 9.53 -2.86
CA ILE A 178 14.44 10.35 -3.50
C ILE A 178 15.77 9.68 -3.14
N SER A 179 16.29 8.83 -4.02
CA SER A 179 17.70 8.43 -4.01
C SER A 179 18.47 9.43 -4.84
N GLU A 180 19.61 9.88 -4.35
CA GLU A 180 20.54 10.65 -5.19
C GLU A 180 20.96 9.80 -6.41
N PRO A 181 21.10 10.42 -7.60
CA PRO A 181 21.60 9.74 -8.79
C PRO A 181 23.06 9.32 -8.63
#